data_876ca0626e00fd7c0be0b1ffc313bf56
#
_entry.id   876ca0626e00fd7c0be0b1ffc313bf56
#
_cell.length_a   1.000
_cell.length_b   1.000
_cell.length_c   1.000
_cell.angle_alpha   90.00
_cell.angle_beta   90.00
_cell.angle_gamma   90.00
#
_symmetry.space_group_name_H-M   'P 1'
#
loop_
_entity.id
_entity.type
_entity.pdbx_description
1 polymer ?
#
loop_
_entity_poly.entity_id
_entity_poly.type
_entity_poly.pdbx_seq_one_letter_code
_entity_poly.pdbx_strand_id
1 'polypeptide(L)'
;GRGCPNSCSFCSVSCLYKGRYIKRPLEEVVRDIKQIKDLGFKKILLLDDNIFSDRDYLHKLLDTFIELNITWMSQCEITIGHDNDLLQKLYKSGCQTLSFGLESITKESLDKMDKSWAKPSDYDYLIQNIRKHGIDVSTEMVVGAEGDTLESIRKTKDFIEKNKISVPRFYILTPFPGTRFFEQIEKAGRLVNKDIYSYDGTSAVYKPQNMTPDELTAVYWELYENLFTFKSIIKR
;
A
#
# COMPACT_ATOMS: atom_id res chain seq x y z
N GLY A 1 13.99 -5.55 -5.09
CA GLY A 1 13.42 -6.90 -5.13
C GLY A 1 12.12 -6.99 -5.89
N ARG A 2 11.57 -8.19 -5.95
CA ARG A 2 10.26 -8.52 -6.53
C ARG A 2 9.57 -9.57 -5.68
N GLY A 3 8.26 -9.44 -5.51
CA GLY A 3 7.47 -10.38 -4.74
C GLY A 3 7.28 -9.96 -3.29
N CYS A 4 6.42 -10.68 -2.59
CA CYS A 4 6.05 -10.42 -1.20
C CYS A 4 5.73 -11.77 -0.53
N PRO A 5 6.14 -12.01 0.72
CA PRO A 5 5.85 -13.26 1.43
C PRO A 5 4.37 -13.41 1.83
N ASN A 6 3.61 -12.30 1.82
CA ASN A 6 2.21 -12.29 2.18
C ASN A 6 1.34 -12.91 1.07
N SER A 7 0.18 -13.45 1.46
CA SER A 7 -0.73 -14.19 0.57
C SER A 7 -2.11 -13.55 0.47
N CYS A 8 -2.18 -12.21 0.34
CA CYS A 8 -3.45 -11.51 0.19
C CYS A 8 -4.23 -12.01 -1.04
N SER A 9 -5.54 -12.28 -0.87
CA SER A 9 -6.36 -12.96 -1.88
C SER A 9 -6.56 -12.15 -3.16
N PHE A 10 -6.53 -10.84 -3.07
CA PHE A 10 -6.74 -9.91 -4.18
C PHE A 10 -5.47 -9.52 -4.93
N CYS A 11 -4.29 -9.84 -4.35
CA CYS A 11 -3.03 -9.27 -4.79
C CYS A 11 -2.42 -10.05 -5.97
N SER A 12 -2.16 -9.38 -7.08
CA SER A 12 -1.48 -9.94 -8.25
C SER A 12 -0.05 -10.39 -7.94
N VAL A 13 0.64 -9.72 -7.02
CA VAL A 13 1.99 -10.10 -6.56
C VAL A 13 1.95 -11.46 -5.87
N SER A 14 0.95 -11.71 -5.01
CA SER A 14 0.75 -13.02 -4.38
C SER A 14 0.51 -14.12 -5.40
N CYS A 15 -0.24 -13.82 -6.45
CA CYS A 15 -0.50 -14.74 -7.57
C CYS A 15 0.78 -15.05 -8.37
N LEU A 16 1.54 -14.04 -8.76
CA LEU A 16 2.72 -14.16 -9.63
C LEU A 16 3.91 -14.80 -8.91
N TYR A 17 4.17 -14.40 -7.68
CA TYR A 17 5.37 -14.80 -6.94
C TYR A 17 5.14 -15.91 -5.92
N LYS A 18 3.87 -16.24 -5.59
CA LYS A 18 3.50 -17.36 -4.69
C LYS A 18 4.25 -17.32 -3.37
N GLY A 19 4.26 -16.16 -2.72
CA GLY A 19 4.93 -15.96 -1.43
C GLY A 19 6.45 -15.85 -1.49
N ARG A 20 7.05 -15.83 -2.68
CA ARG A 20 8.50 -15.65 -2.84
C ARG A 20 8.88 -14.18 -2.91
N TYR A 21 10.01 -13.83 -2.31
CA TYR A 21 10.69 -12.56 -2.51
C TYR A 21 12.03 -12.80 -3.22
N ILE A 22 12.21 -12.19 -4.39
CA ILE A 22 13.39 -12.35 -5.24
C ILE A 22 14.24 -11.10 -5.12
N LYS A 23 15.43 -11.23 -4.52
CA LYS A 23 16.39 -10.13 -4.34
C LYS A 23 17.26 -9.97 -5.58
N ARG A 24 17.55 -8.73 -5.93
CA ARG A 24 18.65 -8.43 -6.86
C ARG A 24 19.99 -8.50 -6.11
N PRO A 25 21.09 -8.90 -6.75
CA PRO A 25 22.42 -8.74 -6.18
C PRO A 25 22.67 -7.29 -5.77
N LEU A 26 23.23 -7.09 -4.57
CA LEU A 26 23.42 -5.75 -4.01
C LEU A 26 24.32 -4.87 -4.89
N GLU A 27 25.37 -5.46 -5.46
CA GLU A 27 26.31 -4.81 -6.36
C GLU A 27 25.63 -4.25 -7.63
N GLU A 28 24.61 -4.91 -8.14
CA GLU A 28 23.84 -4.43 -9.27
C GLU A 28 22.98 -3.21 -8.88
N VAL A 29 22.35 -3.25 -7.70
CA VAL A 29 21.57 -2.13 -7.18
C VAL A 29 22.48 -0.92 -6.96
N VAL A 30 23.67 -1.13 -6.39
CA VAL A 30 24.69 -0.07 -6.19
C VAL A 30 25.10 0.54 -7.52
N ARG A 31 25.39 -0.29 -8.52
CA ARG A 31 25.77 0.17 -9.86
C ARG A 31 24.68 1.06 -10.47
N ASP A 32 23.43 0.59 -10.43
CA ASP A 32 22.32 1.33 -11.02
C ASP A 32 22.09 2.67 -10.30
N ILE A 33 22.18 2.69 -8.96
CA ILE A 33 22.05 3.94 -8.19
C ILE A 33 23.19 4.92 -8.52
N LYS A 34 24.42 4.44 -8.67
CA LYS A 34 25.54 5.29 -9.08
C LYS A 34 25.29 5.91 -10.46
N GLN A 35 24.84 5.13 -11.42
CA GLN A 35 24.46 5.65 -12.74
C GLN A 35 23.37 6.73 -12.67
N ILE A 36 22.33 6.51 -11.85
CA ILE A 36 21.26 7.49 -11.63
C ILE A 36 21.82 8.80 -11.04
N LYS A 37 22.78 8.70 -10.10
CA LYS A 37 23.45 9.85 -9.51
C LYS A 37 24.32 10.60 -10.53
N ASP A 38 25.05 9.88 -11.36
CA ASP A 38 25.90 10.46 -12.41
C ASP A 38 25.06 11.23 -13.44
N LEU A 39 23.81 10.83 -13.64
CA LEU A 39 22.81 11.57 -14.43
C LEU A 39 22.25 12.81 -13.70
N GLY A 40 22.67 13.09 -12.48
CA GLY A 40 22.25 14.25 -11.69
C GLY A 40 21.00 14.03 -10.82
N PHE A 41 20.41 12.83 -10.79
CA PHE A 41 19.26 12.55 -9.94
C PHE A 41 19.70 12.19 -8.51
N LYS A 42 19.00 12.74 -7.52
CA LYS A 42 19.26 12.49 -6.10
C LYS A 42 18.10 11.78 -5.39
N LYS A 43 16.89 11.76 -6.01
CA LYS A 43 15.69 11.15 -5.47
C LYS A 43 15.35 9.88 -6.26
N ILE A 44 15.12 8.79 -5.55
CA ILE A 44 14.89 7.48 -6.13
C ILE A 44 13.60 6.90 -5.59
N LEU A 45 12.75 6.40 -6.48
CA LEU A 45 11.63 5.53 -6.13
C LEU A 45 12.07 4.07 -6.32
N LEU A 46 12.12 3.33 -5.23
CA LEU A 46 12.34 1.88 -5.26
C LEU A 46 11.00 1.17 -5.50
N LEU A 47 10.93 0.41 -6.57
CA LEU A 47 9.72 -0.32 -6.98
C LEU A 47 9.69 -1.75 -6.40
N ASP A 48 9.94 -1.87 -5.11
CA ASP A 48 9.76 -3.12 -4.39
C ASP A 48 8.29 -3.32 -4.05
N ASP A 49 7.79 -4.56 -4.12
CA ASP A 49 6.43 -4.88 -3.69
C ASP A 49 6.27 -4.81 -2.16
N ASN A 50 7.34 -5.15 -1.42
CA ASN A 50 7.47 -4.96 0.02
C ASN A 50 8.96 -4.96 0.40
N ILE A 51 9.55 -3.81 0.63
CA ILE A 51 10.99 -3.69 0.95
C ILE A 51 11.36 -4.36 2.28
N PHE A 52 10.38 -4.61 3.17
CA PHE A 52 10.56 -5.26 4.46
C PHE A 52 10.58 -6.80 4.39
N SER A 53 10.42 -7.38 3.20
CA SER A 53 10.32 -8.84 3.01
C SER A 53 11.56 -9.62 3.43
N ASP A 54 12.76 -9.02 3.42
CA ASP A 54 14.01 -9.62 3.87
C ASP A 54 14.80 -8.59 4.68
N ARG A 55 14.82 -8.77 6.00
CA ARG A 55 15.43 -7.80 6.93
C ARG A 55 16.94 -7.69 6.76
N ASP A 56 17.63 -8.79 6.55
CA ASP A 56 19.11 -8.79 6.40
C ASP A 56 19.51 -8.08 5.10
N TYR A 57 18.77 -8.35 4.03
CA TYR A 57 18.98 -7.65 2.77
C TYR A 57 18.66 -6.16 2.88
N LEU A 58 17.57 -5.81 3.55
CA LEU A 58 17.20 -4.41 3.80
C LEU A 58 18.31 -3.69 4.57
N HIS A 59 18.85 -4.28 5.66
CA HIS A 59 19.94 -3.66 6.42
C HIS A 59 21.16 -3.35 5.56
N LYS A 60 21.55 -4.26 4.65
CA LYS A 60 22.67 -4.06 3.71
C LYS A 60 22.37 -2.94 2.69
N LEU A 61 21.14 -2.90 2.16
CA LEU A 61 20.68 -1.81 1.29
C LEU A 61 20.78 -0.44 1.99
N LEU A 62 20.29 -0.35 3.24
CA LEU A 62 20.31 0.89 4.00
C LEU A 62 21.75 1.38 4.28
N ASP A 63 22.67 0.49 4.61
CA ASP A 63 24.09 0.83 4.77
C ASP A 63 24.64 1.45 3.47
N THR A 64 24.37 0.81 2.34
CA THR A 64 24.74 1.32 1.01
C THR A 64 24.13 2.67 0.71
N PHE A 65 22.85 2.89 1.04
CA PHE A 65 22.16 4.17 0.77
C PHE A 65 22.72 5.29 1.62
N ILE A 66 23.14 5.03 2.86
CA ILE A 66 23.85 6.00 3.70
C ILE A 66 25.15 6.42 3.01
N GLU A 67 25.98 5.47 2.55
CA GLU A 67 27.25 5.78 1.84
C GLU A 67 27.01 6.55 0.55
N LEU A 68 25.98 6.20 -0.19
CA LEU A 68 25.64 6.85 -1.45
C LEU A 68 24.97 8.22 -1.27
N ASN A 69 24.55 8.59 -0.07
CA ASN A 69 23.88 9.86 0.24
C ASN A 69 22.75 10.19 -0.75
N ILE A 70 21.79 9.32 -0.85
CA ILE A 70 20.58 9.45 -1.69
C ILE A 70 19.36 9.75 -0.84
N THR A 71 18.32 10.27 -1.46
CA THR A 71 16.96 10.27 -0.88
C THR A 71 16.10 9.30 -1.64
N TRP A 72 15.24 8.59 -0.92
CA TRP A 72 14.46 7.52 -1.53
C TRP A 72 13.09 7.33 -0.88
N MET A 73 12.21 6.64 -1.60
CA MET A 73 10.90 6.20 -1.14
C MET A 73 10.62 4.79 -1.68
N SER A 74 9.77 4.05 -0.98
CA SER A 74 9.37 2.69 -1.39
C SER A 74 8.04 2.28 -0.78
N GLN A 75 7.57 1.07 -1.15
CA GLN A 75 6.43 0.40 -0.54
C GLN A 75 6.88 -0.57 0.54
N CYS A 76 6.06 -0.66 1.60
CA CYS A 76 6.36 -1.46 2.77
C CYS A 76 5.09 -1.91 3.49
N GLU A 77 5.17 -2.97 4.29
CA GLU A 77 4.12 -3.29 5.25
C GLU A 77 4.23 -2.42 6.50
N ILE A 78 3.08 -2.04 7.08
CA ILE A 78 3.02 -1.08 8.20
C ILE A 78 3.68 -1.59 9.49
N THR A 79 3.84 -2.91 9.64
CA THR A 79 4.46 -3.53 10.83
C THR A 79 5.91 -3.08 11.07
N ILE A 80 6.58 -2.52 10.07
CA ILE A 80 7.91 -1.88 10.22
C ILE A 80 7.88 -0.78 11.29
N GLY A 81 6.73 -0.15 11.52
CA GLY A 81 6.54 0.86 12.55
C GLY A 81 6.73 0.39 14.00
N HIS A 82 6.86 -0.92 14.26
CA HIS A 82 7.21 -1.45 15.57
C HIS A 82 8.72 -1.43 15.87
N ASP A 83 9.58 -1.25 14.86
CA ASP A 83 11.02 -1.37 14.98
C ASP A 83 11.71 0.01 14.96
N ASN A 84 11.91 0.58 16.16
CA ASN A 84 12.49 1.92 16.29
C ASN A 84 13.92 2.02 15.75
N ASP A 85 14.73 0.98 15.92
CA ASP A 85 16.13 0.97 15.46
C ASP A 85 16.16 0.98 13.91
N LEU A 86 15.29 0.18 13.31
CA LEU A 86 15.15 0.15 11.86
C LEU A 86 14.58 1.47 11.33
N LEU A 87 13.58 2.07 11.97
CA LEU A 87 13.05 3.38 11.59
C LEU A 87 14.14 4.47 11.64
N GLN A 88 15.00 4.46 12.67
CA GLN A 88 16.12 5.37 12.75
C GLN A 88 17.12 5.14 11.60
N LYS A 89 17.41 3.88 11.27
CA LYS A 89 18.31 3.52 10.16
C LYS A 89 17.71 3.91 8.80
N LEU A 90 16.42 3.71 8.60
CA LEU A 90 15.68 4.16 7.41
C LEU A 90 15.82 5.67 7.23
N TYR A 91 15.57 6.46 8.26
CA TYR A 91 15.74 7.91 8.20
C TYR A 91 17.18 8.31 7.84
N LYS A 92 18.17 7.71 8.51
CA LYS A 92 19.61 7.97 8.24
C LYS A 92 20.01 7.62 6.81
N SER A 93 19.37 6.61 6.21
CA SER A 93 19.63 6.20 4.82
C SER A 93 18.99 7.12 3.76
N GLY A 94 18.28 8.16 4.20
CA GLY A 94 17.62 9.10 3.32
C GLY A 94 16.20 8.70 2.89
N CYS A 95 15.56 7.77 3.61
CA CYS A 95 14.15 7.46 3.42
C CYS A 95 13.28 8.68 3.73
N GLN A 96 12.54 9.18 2.74
CA GLN A 96 11.64 10.32 2.92
C GLN A 96 10.20 9.88 3.15
N THR A 97 9.75 8.87 2.43
CA THR A 97 8.36 8.42 2.46
C THR A 97 8.29 6.91 2.32
N LEU A 98 7.45 6.29 3.12
CA LEU A 98 7.03 4.90 2.92
C LEU A 98 5.55 4.85 2.59
N SER A 99 5.21 4.06 1.58
CA SER A 99 3.82 3.78 1.19
C SER A 99 3.38 2.44 1.77
N PHE A 100 2.24 2.44 2.43
CA PHE A 100 1.70 1.28 3.11
C PHE A 100 0.37 0.85 2.53
N GLY A 101 0.30 -0.39 2.10
CA GLY A 101 -0.98 -1.04 1.83
C GLY A 101 -1.71 -1.27 3.16
N LEU A 102 -2.53 -0.33 3.62
CA LEU A 102 -3.39 -0.52 4.78
C LEU A 102 -4.67 -1.27 4.40
N GLU A 103 -5.15 -1.04 3.20
CA GLU A 103 -6.34 -1.55 2.53
C GLU A 103 -7.63 -1.12 3.23
N SER A 104 -7.84 -1.48 4.50
CA SER A 104 -9.04 -1.16 5.25
C SER A 104 -8.74 -0.77 6.70
N ILE A 105 -9.61 0.04 7.29
CA ILE A 105 -9.60 0.38 8.72
C ILE A 105 -10.44 -0.60 9.55
N THR A 106 -11.03 -1.61 8.92
CA THR A 106 -11.85 -2.61 9.60
C THR A 106 -11.16 -3.98 9.56
N LYS A 107 -11.19 -4.67 10.71
CA LYS A 107 -10.57 -6.00 10.82
C LYS A 107 -11.31 -7.02 9.94
N GLU A 108 -12.64 -6.91 9.87
CA GLU A 108 -13.46 -7.80 9.07
C GLU A 108 -13.07 -7.79 7.59
N SER A 109 -12.94 -6.60 6.99
CA SER A 109 -12.53 -6.46 5.59
C SER A 109 -11.13 -7.01 5.34
N LEU A 110 -10.18 -6.78 6.28
CA LEU A 110 -8.82 -7.33 6.17
C LEU A 110 -8.81 -8.86 6.25
N ASP A 111 -9.60 -9.45 7.13
CA ASP A 111 -9.71 -10.91 7.24
C ASP A 111 -10.26 -11.54 5.96
N LYS A 112 -11.25 -10.90 5.33
CA LYS A 112 -11.83 -11.36 4.06
C LYS A 112 -10.85 -11.22 2.87
N MET A 113 -9.86 -10.36 2.99
CA MET A 113 -8.78 -10.18 2.01
C MET A 113 -7.54 -11.06 2.28
N ASP A 114 -7.60 -11.99 3.26
CA ASP A 114 -6.45 -12.76 3.74
C ASP A 114 -5.28 -11.88 4.19
N LYS A 115 -5.59 -10.74 4.80
CA LYS A 115 -4.64 -9.79 5.38
C LYS A 115 -4.79 -9.71 6.91
N SER A 116 -5.11 -10.80 7.53
CA SER A 116 -5.42 -10.91 8.97
C SER A 116 -4.24 -10.55 9.89
N TRP A 117 -3.01 -10.54 9.38
CA TRP A 117 -1.83 -10.07 10.11
C TRP A 117 -1.82 -8.55 10.36
N ALA A 118 -2.53 -7.77 9.54
CA ALA A 118 -2.69 -6.34 9.75
C ALA A 118 -3.75 -6.05 10.83
N LYS A 119 -3.43 -5.14 11.74
CA LYS A 119 -4.26 -4.79 12.90
C LYS A 119 -4.64 -3.32 12.84
N PRO A 120 -5.86 -2.96 12.45
CA PRO A 120 -6.30 -1.56 12.40
C PRO A 120 -6.16 -0.83 13.75
N SER A 121 -6.28 -1.55 14.88
CA SER A 121 -6.06 -1.00 16.22
C SER A 121 -4.69 -0.37 16.41
N ASP A 122 -3.69 -0.84 15.67
CA ASP A 122 -2.31 -0.41 15.84
C ASP A 122 -1.93 0.72 14.86
N TYR A 123 -2.75 0.98 13.84
CA TYR A 123 -2.42 1.92 12.76
C TYR A 123 -2.09 3.32 13.24
N ASP A 124 -2.89 3.87 14.16
CA ASP A 124 -2.65 5.21 14.71
C ASP A 124 -1.25 5.30 15.35
N TYR A 125 -0.91 4.31 16.17
CA TYR A 125 0.40 4.24 16.83
C TYR A 125 1.53 4.10 15.81
N LEU A 126 1.40 3.16 14.87
CA LEU A 126 2.45 2.87 13.89
C LEU A 126 2.72 4.06 12.98
N ILE A 127 1.68 4.72 12.48
CA ILE A 127 1.80 5.91 11.64
C ILE A 127 2.49 7.04 12.41
N GLN A 128 2.08 7.30 13.66
CA GLN A 128 2.69 8.32 14.49
C GLN A 128 4.15 8.02 14.81
N ASN A 129 4.49 6.74 15.07
CA ASN A 129 5.85 6.33 15.34
C ASN A 129 6.76 6.49 14.12
N ILE A 130 6.31 6.09 12.93
CA ILE A 130 7.04 6.29 11.67
C ILE A 130 7.31 7.78 11.44
N ARG A 131 6.28 8.63 11.60
CA ARG A 131 6.41 10.08 11.42
C ARG A 131 7.32 10.73 12.46
N LYS A 132 7.29 10.27 13.71
CA LYS A 132 8.20 10.74 14.77
C LYS A 132 9.68 10.52 14.42
N HIS A 133 9.97 9.49 13.61
CA HIS A 133 11.31 9.23 13.08
C HIS A 133 11.66 10.03 11.82
N GLY A 134 10.80 10.97 11.40
CA GLY A 134 11.05 11.84 10.25
C GLY A 134 10.72 11.24 8.89
N ILE A 135 9.99 10.13 8.86
CA ILE A 135 9.57 9.45 7.63
C ILE A 135 8.10 9.78 7.36
N ASP A 136 7.79 10.29 6.19
CA ASP A 136 6.40 10.56 5.81
C ASP A 136 5.65 9.29 5.41
N VAL A 137 4.32 9.35 5.55
CA VAL A 137 3.42 8.19 5.33
C VAL A 137 2.49 8.46 4.15
N SER A 138 2.55 7.56 3.17
CA SER A 138 1.54 7.42 2.12
C SER A 138 0.78 6.11 2.34
N THR A 139 -0.48 6.06 1.93
CA THR A 139 -1.29 4.84 2.10
C THR A 139 -2.01 4.43 0.82
N GLU A 140 -2.10 3.11 0.64
CA GLU A 140 -2.99 2.48 -0.32
C GLU A 140 -4.19 1.93 0.45
N MET A 141 -5.38 2.36 0.08
CA MET A 141 -6.64 1.95 0.67
C MET A 141 -7.50 1.30 -0.40
N VAL A 142 -8.17 0.23 -0.04
CA VAL A 142 -9.07 -0.49 -0.93
C VAL A 142 -10.48 -0.36 -0.37
N VAL A 143 -11.45 -0.07 -1.21
CA VAL A 143 -12.86 0.01 -0.85
C VAL A 143 -13.67 -1.04 -1.61
N GLY A 144 -14.73 -1.53 -0.98
CA GLY A 144 -15.62 -2.55 -1.54
C GLY A 144 -15.22 -3.98 -1.15
N ALA A 145 -14.29 -4.17 -0.22
CA ALA A 145 -14.01 -5.50 0.33
C ALA A 145 -15.26 -6.13 0.97
N GLU A 146 -15.28 -7.47 1.03
CA GLU A 146 -16.30 -8.19 1.78
C GLU A 146 -16.27 -7.71 3.25
N GLY A 147 -17.41 -7.30 3.78
CA GLY A 147 -17.49 -6.66 5.10
C GLY A 147 -17.50 -5.13 5.10
N ASP A 148 -17.13 -4.48 4.00
CA ASP A 148 -17.28 -3.04 3.89
C ASP A 148 -18.76 -2.63 3.80
N THR A 149 -19.06 -1.50 4.43
CA THR A 149 -20.34 -0.78 4.30
C THR A 149 -20.05 0.65 3.83
N LEU A 150 -21.04 1.34 3.31
CA LEU A 150 -20.90 2.76 2.95
C LEU A 150 -20.42 3.60 4.15
N GLU A 151 -20.87 3.26 5.35
CA GLU A 151 -20.45 3.93 6.58
C GLU A 151 -18.97 3.66 6.91
N SER A 152 -18.50 2.40 6.82
CA SER A 152 -17.10 2.06 7.09
C SER A 152 -16.15 2.75 6.10
N ILE A 153 -16.56 2.82 4.83
CA ILE A 153 -15.78 3.50 3.78
C ILE A 153 -15.70 5.00 4.09
N ARG A 154 -16.80 5.65 4.46
CA ARG A 154 -16.79 7.09 4.82
C ARG A 154 -15.94 7.39 6.06
N LYS A 155 -15.90 6.51 7.05
CA LYS A 155 -15.02 6.63 8.22
C LYS A 155 -13.53 6.62 7.85
N THR A 156 -13.16 6.07 6.72
CA THR A 156 -11.77 6.10 6.23
C THR A 156 -11.28 7.54 6.03
N LYS A 157 -12.15 8.45 5.61
CA LYS A 157 -11.81 9.88 5.53
C LYS A 157 -11.34 10.44 6.88
N ASP A 158 -12.09 10.17 7.96
CA ASP A 158 -11.76 10.69 9.30
C ASP A 158 -10.44 10.10 9.80
N PHE A 159 -10.19 8.82 9.51
CA PHE A 159 -8.92 8.16 9.79
C PHE A 159 -7.74 8.83 9.06
N ILE A 160 -7.88 9.14 7.77
CA ILE A 160 -6.87 9.81 6.96
C ILE A 160 -6.56 11.21 7.51
N GLU A 161 -7.60 12.01 7.82
CA GLU A 161 -7.44 13.36 8.37
C GLU A 161 -6.82 13.33 9.78
N LYS A 162 -7.29 12.43 10.65
CA LYS A 162 -6.76 12.25 12.01
C LYS A 162 -5.27 11.94 12.02
N ASN A 163 -4.86 11.02 11.15
CA ASN A 163 -3.48 10.57 11.04
C ASN A 163 -2.61 11.48 10.16
N LYS A 164 -3.19 12.55 9.60
CA LYS A 164 -2.49 13.51 8.72
C LYS A 164 -1.73 12.81 7.59
N ILE A 165 -2.36 11.84 6.94
CA ILE A 165 -1.73 11.08 5.86
C ILE A 165 -1.58 11.98 4.64
N SER A 166 -0.34 12.23 4.23
CA SER A 166 -0.01 13.23 3.19
C SER A 166 -0.57 12.83 1.83
N VAL A 167 -0.43 11.58 1.46
CA VAL A 167 -0.85 11.04 0.15
C VAL A 167 -1.66 9.77 0.34
N PRO A 168 -2.97 9.87 0.63
CA PRO A 168 -3.86 8.71 0.60
C PRO A 168 -4.22 8.38 -0.85
N ARG A 169 -4.15 7.11 -1.23
CA ARG A 169 -4.63 6.60 -2.50
C ARG A 169 -5.73 5.59 -2.24
N PHE A 170 -6.77 5.61 -3.07
CA PHE A 170 -7.90 4.71 -2.96
C PHE A 170 -8.09 3.94 -4.26
N TYR A 171 -8.48 2.68 -4.13
CA TYR A 171 -8.84 1.82 -5.25
C TYR A 171 -10.11 1.06 -4.90
N ILE A 172 -11.00 0.91 -5.85
CA ILE A 172 -12.07 -0.07 -5.74
C ILE A 172 -11.42 -1.45 -5.85
N LEU A 173 -11.74 -2.34 -4.90
CA LEU A 173 -11.24 -3.71 -4.92
C LEU A 173 -11.58 -4.37 -6.25
N THR A 174 -10.59 -4.61 -7.07
CA THR A 174 -10.77 -5.13 -8.43
C THR A 174 -10.36 -6.59 -8.48
N PRO A 175 -11.25 -7.49 -8.92
CA PRO A 175 -10.95 -8.90 -9.05
C PRO A 175 -10.07 -9.16 -10.28
N PHE A 176 -8.74 -9.01 -10.14
CA PHE A 176 -7.80 -9.26 -11.22
C PHE A 176 -7.73 -10.75 -11.56
N PRO A 177 -7.83 -11.13 -12.86
CA PRO A 177 -7.71 -12.51 -13.30
C PRO A 177 -6.45 -13.21 -12.76
N GLY A 178 -6.61 -14.44 -12.29
CA GLY A 178 -5.55 -15.24 -11.67
C GLY A 178 -5.42 -15.06 -10.15
N THR A 179 -6.09 -14.08 -9.53
CA THR A 179 -6.14 -13.94 -8.09
C THR A 179 -7.24 -14.81 -7.48
N ARG A 180 -7.08 -15.23 -6.23
CA ARG A 180 -8.10 -15.99 -5.50
C ARG A 180 -9.41 -15.20 -5.36
N PHE A 181 -9.31 -13.89 -5.21
CA PHE A 181 -10.48 -13.02 -5.16
C PHE A 181 -11.27 -13.06 -6.49
N PHE A 182 -10.57 -13.03 -7.64
CA PHE A 182 -11.23 -13.19 -8.94
C PHE A 182 -12.01 -14.50 -9.03
N GLU A 183 -11.36 -15.62 -8.69
CA GLU A 183 -11.98 -16.94 -8.73
C GLU A 183 -13.23 -17.02 -7.84
N GLN A 184 -13.19 -16.41 -6.65
CA GLN A 184 -14.34 -16.34 -5.73
C GLN A 184 -15.50 -15.55 -6.33
N ILE A 185 -15.22 -14.36 -6.89
CA ILE A 185 -16.25 -13.48 -7.47
C ILE A 185 -16.84 -14.08 -8.74
N GLU A 186 -16.01 -14.67 -9.59
CA GLU A 186 -16.45 -15.32 -10.82
C GLU A 186 -17.33 -16.54 -10.52
N LYS A 187 -16.90 -17.44 -9.62
CA LYS A 187 -17.65 -18.61 -9.19
C LYS A 187 -19.00 -18.24 -8.54
N ALA A 188 -19.05 -17.12 -7.86
CA ALA A 188 -20.27 -16.59 -7.26
C ALA A 188 -21.20 -15.89 -8.27
N GLY A 189 -20.80 -15.75 -9.54
CA GLY A 189 -21.57 -15.05 -10.58
C GLY A 189 -21.70 -13.55 -10.32
N ARG A 190 -20.75 -12.95 -9.61
CA ARG A 190 -20.82 -11.55 -9.16
C ARG A 190 -20.04 -10.58 -10.04
N LEU A 191 -19.37 -11.03 -11.10
CA LEU A 191 -18.76 -10.14 -12.10
C LEU A 191 -19.87 -9.44 -12.88
N VAL A 192 -19.85 -8.09 -12.91
CA VAL A 192 -20.81 -7.27 -13.67
C VAL A 192 -20.21 -6.72 -14.95
N ASN A 193 -18.90 -6.56 -14.99
CA ASN A 193 -18.17 -6.17 -16.19
C ASN A 193 -16.97 -7.10 -16.38
N LYS A 194 -16.81 -7.62 -17.61
CA LYS A 194 -15.71 -8.53 -17.97
C LYS A 194 -14.69 -7.88 -18.91
N ASP A 195 -14.92 -6.63 -19.29
CA ASP A 195 -13.96 -5.87 -20.09
C ASP A 195 -12.75 -5.51 -19.24
N ILE A 196 -11.60 -6.08 -19.57
CA ILE A 196 -10.34 -5.89 -18.82
C ILE A 196 -9.90 -4.42 -18.79
N TYR A 197 -10.29 -3.61 -19.75
CA TYR A 197 -10.00 -2.17 -19.75
C TYR A 197 -10.72 -1.40 -18.65
N SER A 198 -11.77 -1.98 -18.07
CA SER A 198 -12.49 -1.42 -16.93
C SER A 198 -11.89 -1.81 -15.57
N TYR A 199 -10.81 -2.61 -15.54
CA TYR A 199 -10.18 -3.12 -14.31
C TYR A 199 -9.10 -2.16 -13.79
N ASP A 200 -9.41 -0.88 -13.77
CA ASP A 200 -8.47 0.19 -13.37
C ASP A 200 -8.59 0.63 -11.90
N GLY A 201 -9.53 0.05 -11.16
CA GLY A 201 -9.76 0.36 -9.73
C GLY A 201 -10.53 1.65 -9.49
N THR A 202 -11.11 2.29 -10.51
CA THR A 202 -11.89 3.54 -10.39
C THR A 202 -13.41 3.34 -10.48
N SER A 203 -13.82 2.16 -10.95
CA SER A 203 -15.23 1.74 -11.04
C SER A 203 -15.41 0.31 -10.59
N ALA A 204 -16.61 -0.02 -10.08
CA ALA A 204 -16.90 -1.36 -9.61
C ALA A 204 -17.23 -2.30 -10.77
N VAL A 205 -16.37 -3.30 -11.01
CA VAL A 205 -16.56 -4.34 -12.03
C VAL A 205 -17.22 -5.61 -11.49
N TYR A 206 -17.58 -5.61 -10.21
CA TYR A 206 -18.26 -6.73 -9.54
C TYR A 206 -19.32 -6.21 -8.55
N LYS A 207 -20.22 -7.09 -8.13
CA LYS A 207 -21.26 -6.79 -7.14
C LYS A 207 -20.72 -7.05 -5.72
N PRO A 208 -20.49 -5.99 -4.89
CA PRO A 208 -20.13 -6.15 -3.48
C PRO A 208 -21.25 -6.80 -2.66
N GLN A 209 -20.98 -7.21 -1.40
CA GLN A 209 -22.00 -7.84 -0.55
C GLN A 209 -23.03 -6.84 0.00
N ASN A 210 -22.57 -5.68 0.47
CA ASN A 210 -23.36 -4.76 1.29
C ASN A 210 -23.77 -3.47 0.57
N MET A 211 -23.53 -3.38 -0.72
CA MET A 211 -23.87 -2.21 -1.54
C MET A 211 -23.97 -2.60 -3.02
N THR A 212 -24.55 -1.75 -3.82
CA THR A 212 -24.55 -1.90 -5.29
C THR A 212 -23.20 -1.45 -5.89
N PRO A 213 -22.85 -1.88 -7.13
CA PRO A 213 -21.68 -1.38 -7.84
C PRO A 213 -21.67 0.14 -8.00
N ASP A 214 -22.84 0.74 -8.26
CA ASP A 214 -22.98 2.18 -8.43
C ASP A 214 -22.75 2.94 -7.11
N GLU A 215 -23.27 2.41 -5.99
CA GLU A 215 -23.02 2.98 -4.65
C GLU A 215 -21.54 2.88 -4.28
N LEU A 216 -20.87 1.77 -4.58
CA LEU A 216 -19.43 1.63 -4.34
C LEU A 216 -18.64 2.63 -5.16
N THR A 217 -18.95 2.77 -6.44
CA THR A 217 -18.29 3.73 -7.32
C THR A 217 -18.55 5.17 -6.84
N ALA A 218 -19.76 5.49 -6.42
CA ALA A 218 -20.11 6.82 -5.91
C ALA A 218 -19.35 7.16 -4.62
N VAL A 219 -19.30 6.25 -3.62
CA VAL A 219 -18.58 6.50 -2.35
C VAL A 219 -17.07 6.57 -2.53
N TYR A 220 -16.51 5.86 -3.51
CA TYR A 220 -15.10 5.99 -3.90
C TYR A 220 -14.78 7.41 -4.36
N TRP A 221 -15.58 7.98 -5.26
CA TRP A 221 -15.39 9.34 -5.73
C TRP A 221 -15.68 10.37 -4.62
N GLU A 222 -16.66 10.12 -3.75
CA GLU A 222 -16.94 10.92 -2.55
C GLU A 222 -15.69 11.05 -1.65
N LEU A 223 -14.89 9.98 -1.49
CA LEU A 223 -13.62 10.04 -0.73
C LEU A 223 -12.62 11.01 -1.38
N TYR A 224 -12.42 10.93 -2.68
CA TYR A 224 -11.53 11.85 -3.40
C TYR A 224 -12.00 13.30 -3.32
N GLU A 225 -13.28 13.56 -3.59
CA GLU A 225 -13.86 14.89 -3.52
C GLU A 225 -13.70 15.52 -2.13
N ASN A 226 -13.88 14.74 -1.07
CA ASN A 226 -13.76 15.26 0.29
C ASN A 226 -12.30 15.43 0.76
N LEU A 227 -11.40 14.50 0.42
CA LEU A 227 -10.03 14.50 0.91
C LEU A 227 -9.10 15.43 0.11
N PHE A 228 -9.38 15.66 -1.16
CA PHE A 228 -8.53 16.50 -2.01
C PHE A 228 -9.04 17.93 -2.18
N THR A 229 -9.89 18.40 -1.24
CA THR A 229 -10.19 19.82 -1.10
C THR A 229 -8.97 20.58 -0.56
N PHE A 230 -8.84 21.85 -0.92
CA PHE A 230 -7.77 22.72 -0.39
C PHE A 230 -7.74 22.75 1.15
N LYS A 231 -8.92 22.80 1.78
CA LYS A 231 -9.08 22.74 3.25
C LYS A 231 -8.55 21.44 3.85
N SER A 232 -8.85 20.30 3.24
CA SER A 232 -8.40 19.00 3.74
C SER A 232 -6.89 18.79 3.53
N ILE A 233 -6.34 19.26 2.41
CA ILE A 233 -4.92 19.18 2.11
C ILE A 233 -4.08 19.98 3.13
N ILE A 234 -4.52 21.20 3.47
CA ILE A 234 -3.81 22.05 4.46
C ILE A 234 -3.86 21.45 5.87
N LYS A 235 -4.91 20.72 6.22
CA LYS A 235 -5.04 20.09 7.54
C LYS A 235 -4.07 18.90 7.74
N ARG A 236 -3.68 18.26 6.68
CA ARG A 236 -2.82 17.08 6.70
C ARG A 236 -1.36 17.42 6.55
#